data_ecb8b0f0a9151fa65ade34ffe0202616
#
_entry.id   ecb8b0f0a9151fa65ade34ffe0202616
#
_cell.length_a   1.000
_cell.length_b   1.000
_cell.length_c   1.000
_cell.angle_alpha   90.00
_cell.angle_beta   90.00
_cell.angle_gamma   90.00
#
_symmetry.space_group_name_H-M   'P 1'
#
loop_
_entity.id
_entity.type
_entity.pdbx_description
1 polymer ?
#
loop_
_entity_poly.entity_id
_entity_poly.type
_entity_poly.pdbx_seq_one_letter_code
_entity_poly.pdbx_strand_id
1 'polypeptide(L)'
;MTATDVQKILNLKHAWEFILDRDVIASRSDYYMLSHIARVVNEGFFAEGGRIRGVPVTIGGSSYVPPLPNELDVKEKIREIIEESDEVINTAIKLCLYCMKTQIFLDGNKRASVIFCKSLSYFTRWRISGDS
;
A
#
# COMPACT_ATOMS: atom_id res chain seq x y z
N MET A 1 24.49 9.68 -6.47
CA MET A 1 23.39 8.69 -6.40
C MET A 1 23.95 7.30 -6.48
N THR A 2 23.62 6.44 -5.52
CA THR A 2 24.11 5.07 -5.47
C THR A 2 23.26 4.15 -6.35
N ALA A 3 23.78 2.93 -6.61
CA ALA A 3 23.00 1.90 -7.30
C ALA A 3 21.74 1.54 -6.53
N THR A 4 21.80 1.55 -5.19
CA THR A 4 20.65 1.31 -4.33
C THR A 4 19.58 2.38 -4.51
N ASP A 5 19.98 3.65 -4.61
CA ASP A 5 19.04 4.75 -4.84
C ASP A 5 18.35 4.64 -6.20
N VAL A 6 19.13 4.25 -7.22
CA VAL A 6 18.57 4.04 -8.57
C VAL A 6 17.54 2.91 -8.54
N GLN A 7 17.85 1.80 -7.86
CA GLN A 7 16.91 0.69 -7.76
C GLN A 7 15.62 1.08 -7.05
N LYS A 8 15.71 1.86 -5.98
CA LYS A 8 14.51 2.36 -5.28
C LYS A 8 13.64 3.24 -6.18
N ILE A 9 14.26 4.10 -6.98
CA ILE A 9 13.54 4.97 -7.91
C ILE A 9 12.85 4.14 -8.99
N LEU A 10 13.55 3.15 -9.56
CA LEU A 10 12.96 2.25 -10.55
C LEU A 10 11.78 1.47 -9.98
N ASN A 11 11.91 1.00 -8.74
CA ASN A 11 10.81 0.29 -8.07
C ASN A 11 9.58 1.18 -7.90
N LEU A 12 9.78 2.45 -7.51
CA LEU A 12 8.69 3.41 -7.41
C LEU A 12 8.04 3.64 -8.77
N LYS A 13 8.83 3.80 -9.81
CA LYS A 13 8.31 3.96 -11.17
C LYS A 13 7.45 2.77 -11.56
N HIS A 14 7.93 1.55 -11.34
CA HIS A 14 7.20 0.33 -11.67
C HIS A 14 5.90 0.22 -10.87
N ALA A 15 5.91 0.59 -9.59
CA ALA A 15 4.71 0.56 -8.76
C ALA A 15 3.67 1.57 -9.24
N TRP A 16 4.09 2.79 -9.60
CA TRP A 16 3.19 3.79 -10.17
C TRP A 16 2.64 3.35 -11.51
N GLU A 17 3.46 2.77 -12.39
CA GLU A 17 3.01 2.22 -13.67
C GLU A 17 1.99 1.10 -13.46
N PHE A 18 2.21 0.26 -12.46
CA PHE A 18 1.29 -0.83 -12.13
C PHE A 18 -0.12 -0.31 -11.83
N ILE A 19 -0.27 0.70 -10.99
CA ILE A 19 -1.60 1.21 -10.61
C ILE A 19 -2.26 2.03 -11.72
N LEU A 20 -1.52 2.39 -12.75
CA LEU A 20 -2.07 3.09 -13.93
C LEU A 20 -2.52 2.11 -15.01
N ASP A 21 -2.21 0.82 -14.87
CA ASP A 21 -2.66 -0.20 -15.80
C ASP A 21 -4.19 -0.30 -15.77
N ARG A 22 -4.79 -0.40 -16.95
CA ARG A 22 -6.25 -0.41 -17.11
C ARG A 22 -6.91 -1.50 -16.27
N ASP A 23 -6.36 -2.70 -16.28
CA ASP A 23 -6.94 -3.82 -15.55
C ASP A 23 -6.80 -3.64 -14.04
N VAL A 24 -5.72 -3.02 -13.60
CA VAL A 24 -5.50 -2.70 -12.19
C VAL A 24 -6.47 -1.62 -11.72
N ILE A 25 -6.67 -0.57 -12.53
CA ILE A 25 -7.64 0.49 -12.21
C ILE A 25 -9.04 -0.10 -12.04
N ALA A 26 -9.41 -1.07 -12.86
CA ALA A 26 -10.71 -1.73 -12.81
C ALA A 26 -10.84 -2.75 -11.67
N SER A 27 -9.76 -3.02 -10.95
CA SER A 27 -9.73 -4.01 -9.86
C SER A 27 -9.98 -3.35 -8.51
N ARG A 28 -10.70 -4.06 -7.64
CA ARG A 28 -10.93 -3.59 -6.28
C ARG A 28 -9.63 -3.46 -5.52
N SER A 29 -9.55 -2.41 -4.70
CA SER A 29 -8.44 -2.21 -3.79
C SER A 29 -8.65 -3.09 -2.56
N ASP A 30 -7.71 -3.99 -2.30
CA ASP A 30 -7.76 -4.91 -1.17
C ASP A 30 -6.33 -5.17 -0.64
N TYR A 31 -6.23 -6.00 0.37
CA TYR A 31 -4.94 -6.38 0.93
C TYR A 31 -3.98 -6.96 -0.13
N TYR A 32 -4.49 -7.76 -1.06
CA TYR A 32 -3.65 -8.40 -2.08
C TYR A 32 -3.05 -7.37 -3.04
N MET A 33 -3.81 -6.32 -3.35
CA MET A 33 -3.32 -5.19 -4.14
C MET A 33 -2.18 -4.49 -3.38
N LEU A 34 -2.37 -4.19 -2.09
CA LEU A 34 -1.34 -3.58 -1.25
C LEU A 34 -0.09 -4.46 -1.18
N SER A 35 -0.27 -5.76 -0.97
CA SER A 35 0.84 -6.72 -0.91
C SER A 35 1.65 -6.73 -2.20
N HIS A 36 0.98 -6.70 -3.34
CA HIS A 36 1.65 -6.66 -4.64
C HIS A 36 2.44 -5.35 -4.82
N ILE A 37 1.83 -4.23 -4.45
CA ILE A 37 2.51 -2.92 -4.51
C ILE A 37 3.77 -2.93 -3.64
N ALA A 38 3.66 -3.45 -2.41
CA ALA A 38 4.80 -3.55 -1.50
C ALA A 38 5.90 -4.45 -2.07
N ARG A 39 5.54 -5.54 -2.73
CA ARG A 39 6.49 -6.42 -3.39
C ARG A 39 7.26 -5.69 -4.49
N VAL A 40 6.57 -4.90 -5.30
CA VAL A 40 7.19 -4.13 -6.38
C VAL A 40 8.11 -3.05 -5.80
N VAL A 41 7.65 -2.34 -4.77
CA VAL A 41 8.44 -1.30 -4.09
C VAL A 41 9.73 -1.87 -3.51
N ASN A 42 9.69 -3.09 -3.00
CA ASN A 42 10.82 -3.74 -2.35
C ASN A 42 11.62 -4.69 -3.27
N GLU A 43 11.35 -4.66 -4.57
CA GLU A 43 12.02 -5.54 -5.54
C GLU A 43 13.53 -5.37 -5.48
N GLY A 44 14.23 -6.49 -5.37
CA GLY A 44 15.70 -6.50 -5.29
C GLY A 44 16.28 -6.28 -3.90
N PHE A 45 15.44 -5.91 -2.91
CA PHE A 45 15.89 -5.67 -1.53
C PHE A 45 15.48 -6.79 -0.58
N PHE A 46 14.28 -7.35 -0.80
CA PHE A 46 13.73 -8.42 0.05
C PHE A 46 13.11 -9.49 -0.84
N ALA A 47 13.38 -10.75 -0.55
CA ALA A 47 12.83 -11.86 -1.31
C ALA A 47 11.30 -11.92 -1.25
N GLU A 48 10.72 -11.49 -0.14
CA GLU A 48 9.28 -11.49 0.10
C GLU A 48 8.80 -10.13 0.57
N GLY A 49 9.10 -9.09 -0.22
CA GLY A 49 8.81 -7.71 0.14
C GLY A 49 7.33 -7.37 0.31
N GLY A 50 6.42 -8.20 -0.23
CA GLY A 50 4.98 -8.05 -0.07
C GLY A 50 4.38 -8.91 1.04
N ARG A 51 5.20 -9.58 1.82
CA ARG A 51 4.75 -10.42 2.93
C ARG A 51 4.64 -9.60 4.22
N ILE A 52 3.63 -9.90 5.03
CA ILE A 52 3.51 -9.29 6.36
C ILE A 52 4.75 -9.62 7.18
N ARG A 53 5.30 -8.60 7.82
CA ARG A 53 6.52 -8.78 8.63
C ARG A 53 6.28 -9.66 9.85
N GLY A 54 7.28 -10.45 10.19
CA GLY A 54 7.28 -11.26 11.39
C GLY A 54 8.26 -10.75 12.45
N VAL A 55 8.82 -9.55 12.26
CA VAL A 55 9.81 -8.97 13.17
C VAL A 55 9.41 -7.55 13.57
N PRO A 56 9.85 -7.07 14.75
CA PRO A 56 9.61 -5.69 15.17
C PRO A 56 10.31 -4.70 14.24
N VAL A 57 9.69 -3.53 14.07
CA VAL A 57 10.28 -2.38 13.37
C VAL A 57 10.04 -1.14 14.18
N THR A 58 10.79 -0.08 13.92
CA THR A 58 10.56 1.24 14.50
C THR A 58 10.19 2.20 13.39
N ILE A 59 9.37 3.21 13.75
CA ILE A 59 9.10 4.31 12.84
C ILE A 59 10.21 5.34 13.03
N GLY A 60 10.87 5.73 11.95
CA GLY A 60 11.99 6.67 12.01
C GLY A 60 11.66 7.95 12.79
N GLY A 61 12.53 8.37 13.67
CA GLY A 61 12.35 9.55 14.50
C GLY A 61 11.42 9.35 15.70
N SER A 62 10.95 8.13 15.96
CA SER A 62 10.04 7.81 17.05
C SER A 62 10.56 6.63 17.85
N SER A 63 10.21 6.60 19.14
CA SER A 63 10.46 5.44 20.01
C SER A 63 9.31 4.43 19.96
N TYR A 64 8.25 4.74 19.20
CA TYR A 64 7.10 3.85 19.07
C TYR A 64 7.46 2.59 18.28
N VAL A 65 7.12 1.44 18.85
CA VAL A 65 7.28 0.15 18.19
C VAL A 65 5.88 -0.41 17.92
N PRO A 66 5.42 -0.40 16.67
CA PRO A 66 4.12 -0.96 16.34
C PRO A 66 4.03 -2.44 16.70
N PRO A 67 2.89 -2.93 17.18
CA PRO A 67 2.69 -4.36 17.40
C PRO A 67 2.90 -5.15 16.10
N LEU A 68 3.26 -6.43 16.23
CA LEU A 68 3.34 -7.30 15.06
C LEU A 68 1.96 -7.40 14.40
N PRO A 69 1.86 -7.16 13.09
CA PRO A 69 0.59 -7.23 12.40
C PRO A 69 0.11 -8.67 12.24
N ASN A 70 -1.20 -8.85 12.31
CA ASN A 70 -1.86 -10.13 12.07
C ASN A 70 -2.54 -10.06 10.69
N GLU A 71 -2.35 -11.05 9.85
CA GLU A 71 -2.86 -11.02 8.48
C GLU A 71 -4.38 -10.86 8.41
N LEU A 72 -5.12 -11.60 9.24
CA LEU A 72 -6.58 -11.50 9.25
C LEU A 72 -7.04 -10.12 9.68
N ASP A 73 -6.41 -9.56 10.72
CA ASP A 73 -6.75 -8.23 11.22
C ASP A 73 -6.46 -7.15 10.16
N VAL A 74 -5.34 -7.27 9.46
CA VAL A 74 -4.97 -6.33 8.41
C VAL A 74 -5.97 -6.38 7.25
N LYS A 75 -6.30 -7.57 6.78
CA LYS A 75 -7.28 -7.76 5.70
C LYS A 75 -8.64 -7.17 6.08
N GLU A 76 -9.09 -7.47 7.28
CA GLU A 76 -10.39 -7.01 7.77
C GLU A 76 -10.42 -5.50 7.95
N LYS A 77 -9.37 -4.93 8.52
CA LYS A 77 -9.30 -3.48 8.73
C LYS A 77 -9.28 -2.71 7.42
N ILE A 78 -8.53 -3.18 6.44
CA ILE A 78 -8.51 -2.56 5.11
C ILE A 78 -9.92 -2.61 4.50
N ARG A 79 -10.58 -3.77 4.57
CA ARG A 79 -11.94 -3.93 4.06
C ARG A 79 -12.92 -2.99 4.76
N GLU A 80 -12.85 -2.91 6.08
CA GLU A 80 -13.73 -2.02 6.87
C GLU A 80 -13.56 -0.56 6.46
N ILE A 81 -12.32 -0.10 6.33
CA ILE A 81 -12.04 1.29 5.96
C ILE A 81 -12.61 1.59 4.56
N ILE A 82 -12.40 0.68 3.61
CA ILE A 82 -12.84 0.88 2.22
C ILE A 82 -14.36 0.81 2.11
N GLU A 83 -15.01 -0.07 2.88
CA GLU A 83 -16.46 -0.24 2.85
C GLU A 83 -17.21 0.83 3.65
N GLU A 84 -16.53 1.58 4.49
CA GLU A 84 -17.13 2.67 5.24
C GLU A 84 -17.65 3.73 4.27
N SER A 85 -18.90 4.17 4.48
CA SER A 85 -19.53 5.18 3.62
C SER A 85 -18.95 6.55 3.91
N ASP A 86 -18.05 7.02 3.05
CA ASP A 86 -17.39 8.31 3.19
C ASP A 86 -16.91 8.79 1.82
N GLU A 87 -16.50 10.05 1.75
CA GLU A 87 -15.89 10.60 0.56
C GLU A 87 -14.57 9.89 0.28
N VAL A 88 -14.24 9.72 -0.99
CA VAL A 88 -13.04 8.97 -1.40
C VAL A 88 -11.75 9.53 -0.80
N ILE A 89 -11.66 10.86 -0.67
CA ILE A 89 -10.46 11.49 -0.09
C ILE A 89 -10.31 11.10 1.38
N ASN A 90 -11.40 11.14 2.14
CA ASN A 90 -11.36 10.76 3.56
C ASN A 90 -11.02 9.29 3.72
N THR A 91 -11.59 8.43 2.91
CA THR A 91 -11.29 6.99 2.92
C THR A 91 -9.83 6.74 2.59
N ALA A 92 -9.31 7.40 1.56
CA ALA A 92 -7.91 7.26 1.15
C ALA A 92 -6.95 7.71 2.26
N ILE A 93 -7.26 8.82 2.94
CA ILE A 93 -6.43 9.32 4.04
C ILE A 93 -6.44 8.34 5.21
N LYS A 94 -7.62 7.86 5.61
CA LYS A 94 -7.74 6.88 6.71
C LYS A 94 -6.97 5.61 6.40
N LEU A 95 -7.08 5.13 5.16
CA LEU A 95 -6.39 3.92 4.72
C LEU A 95 -4.87 4.11 4.74
N CYS A 96 -4.41 5.24 4.23
CA CYS A 96 -2.99 5.57 4.19
C CYS A 96 -2.41 5.65 5.61
N LEU A 97 -3.09 6.35 6.52
CA LEU A 97 -2.66 6.47 7.91
C LEU A 97 -2.63 5.12 8.62
N TYR A 98 -3.63 4.29 8.40
CA TYR A 98 -3.66 2.95 8.98
C TYR A 98 -2.46 2.12 8.51
N CYS A 99 -2.22 2.07 7.21
CA CYS A 99 -1.13 1.30 6.63
C CYS A 99 0.24 1.79 7.11
N MET A 100 0.42 3.11 7.16
CA MET A 100 1.68 3.71 7.60
C MET A 100 1.94 3.46 9.08
N LYS A 101 0.93 3.60 9.91
CA LYS A 101 1.04 3.40 11.36
C LYS A 101 1.27 1.93 11.72
N THR A 102 0.59 1.04 11.03
CA THR A 102 0.67 -0.40 11.29
C THR A 102 2.02 -0.98 10.88
N GLN A 103 2.70 -0.37 9.91
CA GLN A 103 3.98 -0.87 9.41
C GLN A 103 3.85 -2.35 9.03
N ILE A 104 2.97 -2.63 8.07
CA ILE A 104 2.56 -3.99 7.70
C ILE A 104 3.73 -4.83 7.19
N PHE A 105 4.62 -4.21 6.43
CA PHE A 105 5.75 -4.88 5.77
C PHE A 105 7.06 -4.55 6.48
N LEU A 106 8.11 -5.28 6.13
CA LEU A 106 9.42 -5.07 6.72
C LEU A 106 9.99 -3.69 6.38
N ASP A 107 9.75 -3.20 5.17
CA ASP A 107 10.21 -1.90 4.70
C ASP A 107 9.28 -1.37 3.62
N GLY A 108 9.47 -0.11 3.24
CA GLY A 108 8.71 0.51 2.15
C GLY A 108 7.26 0.79 2.47
N ASN A 109 6.87 0.77 3.74
CA ASN A 109 5.48 0.96 4.16
C ASN A 109 4.90 2.31 3.73
N LYS A 110 5.65 3.38 3.89
CA LYS A 110 5.19 4.72 3.51
C LYS A 110 4.94 4.81 2.00
N ARG A 111 5.89 4.33 1.22
CA ARG A 111 5.80 4.34 -0.26
C ARG A 111 4.64 3.49 -0.73
N ALA A 112 4.54 2.26 -0.23
CA ALA A 112 3.46 1.34 -0.60
C ALA A 112 2.10 1.89 -0.19
N SER A 113 1.99 2.49 0.98
CA SER A 113 0.73 3.05 1.49
C SER A 113 0.21 4.18 0.60
N VAL A 114 1.08 5.10 0.22
CA VAL A 114 0.70 6.24 -0.65
C VAL A 114 0.23 5.74 -2.02
N ILE A 115 0.96 4.81 -2.61
CA ILE A 115 0.61 4.27 -3.94
C ILE A 115 -0.71 3.49 -3.87
N PHE A 116 -0.90 2.69 -2.82
CA PHE A 116 -2.14 1.94 -2.61
C PHE A 116 -3.36 2.86 -2.49
N CYS A 117 -3.23 3.93 -1.72
CA CYS A 117 -4.34 4.88 -1.54
C CYS A 117 -4.65 5.63 -2.83
N LYS A 118 -3.64 5.89 -3.65
CA LYS A 118 -3.86 6.48 -4.98
C LYS A 118 -4.57 5.50 -5.90
N SER A 119 -4.24 4.21 -5.81
CA SER A 119 -4.93 3.16 -6.56
C SER A 119 -6.41 3.11 -6.21
N LEU A 120 -6.75 3.24 -4.93
CA LEU A 120 -8.15 3.32 -4.48
C LEU A 120 -8.88 4.51 -5.13
N SER A 121 -8.23 5.66 -5.20
CA SER A 121 -8.80 6.85 -5.84
C SER A 121 -9.09 6.61 -7.32
N TYR A 122 -8.17 5.97 -8.03
CA TYR A 122 -8.36 5.65 -9.45
C TYR A 122 -9.50 4.66 -9.64
N PHE A 123 -9.58 3.63 -8.82
CA PHE A 123 -10.67 2.65 -8.88
C PHE A 123 -12.03 3.31 -8.64
N THR A 124 -12.13 4.18 -7.64
CA THR A 124 -13.37 4.86 -7.31
C THR A 124 -13.84 5.75 -8.46
N ARG A 125 -12.93 6.52 -9.05
CA ARG A 125 -13.24 7.35 -10.21
C ARG A 125 -13.68 6.52 -11.40
N TRP A 126 -12.96 5.44 -11.69
CA TRP A 126 -13.28 4.54 -12.78
C TRP A 126 -14.68 3.93 -12.59
N ARG A 127 -14.99 3.47 -11.40
CA ARG A 127 -16.29 2.86 -11.10
C ARG A 127 -17.44 3.82 -11.30
N ILE A 128 -17.26 5.07 -10.89
CA ILE A 128 -18.30 6.10 -11.01
C ILE A 128 -18.53 6.48 -12.48
N SER A 129 -17.47 6.68 -13.25
CA SER A 129 -17.55 7.11 -14.64
C SER A 129 -17.70 5.95 -15.62
N GLY A 130 -17.19 4.77 -15.27
CA GLY A 130 -17.20 3.59 -16.12
C GLY A 130 -18.54 2.89 -16.20
N ASP A 131 -19.45 3.20 -15.28
CA ASP A 131 -20.81 2.63 -15.27
C ASP A 131 -21.73 3.27 -16.31
N SER A 132 -21.21 4.24 -17.02
CA SER A 132 -21.94 4.92 -18.08
C SER A 132 -21.92 4.12 -19.37
#